data_8416846fb1adc73a7d2c5ee9a553edbd
#
_entry.id   8416846fb1adc73a7d2c5ee9a553edbd
#
_cell.length_a   1.000
_cell.length_b   1.000
_cell.length_c   1.000
_cell.angle_alpha   90.00
_cell.angle_beta   90.00
_cell.angle_gamma   90.00
#
_symmetry.space_group_name_H-M   'P 1'
#
loop_
_entity.id
_entity.type
_entity.pdbx_description
1 polymer ?
#
loop_
_entity_poly.entity_id
_entity_poly.type
_entity_poly.pdbx_seq_one_letter_code
_entity_poly.pdbx_strand_id
1 'polypeptide(L)'
;MTISRRNVLTTSILGGAALLTAGTASAAQDAYPKSWDETYDVIVIGSGFAGLAAAIEAKKAGANVVVLEKMPTPGGNSIINGGIMTATGCPQQKNRGIKDSPELLEKDILVAGLYMNDRDKVRLLAESALPNFLWTVDELGVEFLPDAIGQEGGHSVPRYVTTKNGSGSGIVLKELEMCKKLGIPVLTKMYVEHIYRNPESGRVEGVLVRKGYRFPKEGSGKPVTMRAKKAVVLCYGGFANDVKFRVLQDPKLSAQLDSTNQPGATSELWRETAALGAMQVQNDWIQSGPWGNPHEKGMGIGWQFNQTAAAEYGLWVNSDGKRFINELANRKIRADAIMVELANGRKCYAIGDANSVAPMIKQRPGALEKMLERKLIVKYDSLEAMAKGTGIPYDVLKQTVDKFNQAVKDRKDPEWNRYINNVQVPLEKGPWYIGELVPKVHHCMGGLVTDMDGRVMGVKDDKPIPGLYAAGESTGRIHGAVRLGSVAILDCLVFGRRAGKAAAAEK
;
A
#
# COMPACT_ATOMS: atom_id res chain seq x y z
N MET A 1 44.39 10.87 38.02
CA MET A 1 44.99 10.37 36.78
C MET A 1 45.07 11.51 35.79
N THR A 2 46.30 12.00 35.63
CA THR A 2 46.58 13.16 34.71
C THR A 2 46.78 12.59 33.31
N ILE A 3 45.85 12.86 32.41
CA ILE A 3 45.97 12.42 30.99
C ILE A 3 46.95 13.39 30.32
N SER A 4 48.09 12.84 29.87
CA SER A 4 49.16 13.60 29.19
C SER A 4 48.63 14.10 27.81
N ARG A 5 48.95 15.39 27.48
CA ARG A 5 48.63 16.00 26.19
C ARG A 5 49.17 15.23 24.97
N ARG A 6 50.18 14.40 25.15
CA ARG A 6 50.73 13.54 24.12
C ARG A 6 49.81 12.37 23.72
N ASN A 7 49.05 11.83 24.66
CA ASN A 7 48.11 10.71 24.39
C ASN A 7 46.83 11.19 23.68
N VAL A 8 46.42 12.46 23.88
CA VAL A 8 45.26 13.04 23.18
C VAL A 8 45.57 13.24 21.69
N LEU A 9 46.78 13.67 21.37
CA LEU A 9 47.19 13.89 19.96
C LEU A 9 47.30 12.61 19.15
N THR A 10 47.85 11.53 19.78
CA THR A 10 47.96 10.22 19.08
C THR A 10 46.60 9.56 18.84
N THR A 11 45.65 9.68 19.75
CA THR A 11 44.30 9.14 19.58
C THR A 11 43.49 9.92 18.53
N SER A 12 43.73 11.26 18.43
CA SER A 12 43.07 12.11 17.43
C SER A 12 43.58 11.86 15.99
N ILE A 13 44.83 11.49 15.83
CA ILE A 13 45.42 11.18 14.50
C ILE A 13 44.94 9.81 13.98
N LEU A 14 44.80 8.81 14.85
CA LEU A 14 44.29 7.50 14.46
C LEU A 14 42.76 7.53 14.18
N GLY A 15 41.99 8.34 14.91
CA GLY A 15 40.58 8.56 14.64
C GLY A 15 40.32 9.35 13.36
N GLY A 16 41.20 10.32 13.04
CA GLY A 16 41.10 11.12 11.81
C GLY A 16 41.42 10.32 10.53
N ALA A 17 42.37 9.39 10.58
CA ALA A 17 42.74 8.55 9.43
C ALA A 17 41.64 7.52 9.11
N ALA A 18 40.98 6.94 10.13
CA ALA A 18 39.88 6.00 9.93
C ALA A 18 38.61 6.68 9.38
N LEU A 19 38.33 7.93 9.78
CA LEU A 19 37.24 8.73 9.24
C LEU A 19 37.50 9.20 7.80
N LEU A 20 38.73 9.53 7.46
CA LEU A 20 39.13 9.92 6.09
C LEU A 20 39.09 8.74 5.13
N THR A 21 39.45 7.52 5.56
CA THR A 21 39.39 6.32 4.71
C THR A 21 37.94 5.82 4.51
N ALA A 22 37.07 5.93 5.50
CA ALA A 22 35.64 5.62 5.35
C ALA A 22 34.94 6.64 4.44
N GLY A 23 35.24 7.93 4.58
CA GLY A 23 34.69 8.98 3.72
C GLY A 23 35.19 8.91 2.27
N THR A 24 36.44 8.52 2.04
CA THR A 24 37.01 8.38 0.68
C THR A 24 36.51 7.12 -0.04
N ALA A 25 36.20 6.04 0.69
CA ALA A 25 35.62 4.83 0.10
C ALA A 25 34.16 5.07 -0.35
N SER A 26 33.36 5.84 0.41
CA SER A 26 32.00 6.23 0.03
C SER A 26 32.02 7.20 -1.17
N ALA A 27 32.82 8.25 -1.13
CA ALA A 27 32.94 9.23 -2.22
C ALA A 27 33.45 8.64 -3.54
N ALA A 28 34.25 7.56 -3.50
CA ALA A 28 34.71 6.87 -4.70
C ALA A 28 33.64 5.97 -5.33
N GLN A 29 32.67 5.48 -4.54
CA GLN A 29 31.56 4.67 -5.01
C GLN A 29 30.44 5.53 -5.63
N ASP A 30 30.27 6.76 -5.18
CA ASP A 30 29.25 7.71 -5.66
C ASP A 30 29.74 8.49 -6.91
N ALA A 31 31.01 8.33 -7.30
CA ALA A 31 31.53 8.98 -8.50
C ALA A 31 30.87 8.44 -9.76
N TYR A 32 30.48 9.32 -10.68
CA TYR A 32 29.86 8.93 -11.96
C TYR A 32 30.76 7.94 -12.71
N PRO A 33 30.23 6.77 -13.13
CA PRO A 33 31.04 5.68 -13.67
C PRO A 33 31.65 6.05 -15.03
N LYS A 34 32.94 5.70 -15.24
CA LYS A 34 33.61 5.82 -16.54
C LYS A 34 33.20 4.75 -17.53
N SER A 35 32.71 3.63 -17.05
CA SER A 35 32.19 2.50 -17.83
C SER A 35 31.08 1.80 -17.04
N TRP A 36 30.23 1.07 -17.74
CA TRP A 36 29.07 0.38 -17.18
C TRP A 36 29.24 -1.14 -17.35
N ASP A 37 28.87 -1.89 -16.31
CA ASP A 37 28.96 -3.37 -16.35
C ASP A 37 27.83 -3.99 -17.18
N GLU A 38 26.62 -3.44 -17.06
CA GLU A 38 25.42 -3.90 -17.79
C GLU A 38 24.69 -2.69 -18.42
N THR A 39 23.98 -2.92 -19.52
CA THR A 39 23.26 -1.85 -20.22
C THR A 39 21.88 -2.30 -20.66
N TYR A 40 20.87 -1.48 -20.36
CA TYR A 40 19.47 -1.64 -20.77
C TYR A 40 18.97 -0.32 -21.37
N ASP A 41 17.79 -0.34 -22.00
CA ASP A 41 17.13 0.90 -22.41
C ASP A 41 16.36 1.49 -21.22
N VAL A 42 15.61 0.64 -20.48
CA VAL A 42 14.82 1.04 -19.32
C VAL A 42 15.15 0.12 -18.13
N ILE A 43 15.48 0.72 -17.00
CA ILE A 43 15.66 0.02 -15.73
C ILE A 43 14.48 0.35 -14.83
N VAL A 44 13.70 -0.67 -14.41
CA VAL A 44 12.58 -0.52 -13.49
C VAL A 44 12.99 -0.98 -12.09
N ILE A 45 12.78 -0.14 -11.08
CA ILE A 45 13.14 -0.42 -9.69
C ILE A 45 11.89 -0.75 -8.88
N GLY A 46 11.78 -2.00 -8.44
CA GLY A 46 10.64 -2.56 -7.72
C GLY A 46 9.76 -3.44 -8.61
N SER A 47 9.38 -4.61 -8.08
CA SER A 47 8.59 -5.64 -8.77
C SER A 47 7.13 -5.73 -8.28
N GLY A 48 6.59 -4.64 -7.70
CA GLY A 48 5.17 -4.51 -7.40
C GLY A 48 4.32 -4.23 -8.65
N PHE A 49 3.02 -4.06 -8.51
CA PHE A 49 2.08 -3.78 -9.61
C PHE A 49 2.59 -2.69 -10.55
N ALA A 50 3.01 -1.54 -10.03
CA ALA A 50 3.45 -0.42 -10.86
C ALA A 50 4.69 -0.76 -11.68
N GLY A 51 5.68 -1.44 -11.06
CA GLY A 51 6.93 -1.78 -11.74
C GLY A 51 6.76 -2.84 -12.81
N LEU A 52 5.99 -3.90 -12.53
CA LEU A 52 5.71 -4.94 -13.52
C LEU A 52 4.87 -4.40 -14.68
N ALA A 53 3.84 -3.59 -14.40
CA ALA A 53 3.05 -2.92 -15.43
C ALA A 53 3.91 -1.97 -16.29
N ALA A 54 4.82 -1.19 -15.66
CA ALA A 54 5.75 -0.32 -16.38
C ALA A 54 6.69 -1.11 -17.29
N ALA A 55 7.25 -2.20 -16.80
CA ALA A 55 8.15 -3.05 -17.57
C ALA A 55 7.44 -3.69 -18.78
N ILE A 56 6.21 -4.17 -18.62
CA ILE A 56 5.39 -4.74 -19.68
C ILE A 56 5.15 -3.72 -20.78
N GLU A 57 4.69 -2.51 -20.43
CA GLU A 57 4.39 -1.48 -21.42
C GLU A 57 5.66 -0.90 -22.09
N ALA A 58 6.76 -0.76 -21.33
CA ALA A 58 8.05 -0.35 -21.92
C ALA A 58 8.56 -1.39 -22.91
N LYS A 59 8.44 -2.68 -22.62
CA LYS A 59 8.82 -3.77 -23.52
C LYS A 59 7.97 -3.81 -24.77
N LYS A 60 6.64 -3.64 -24.62
CA LYS A 60 5.71 -3.54 -25.78
C LYS A 60 6.03 -2.36 -26.69
N ALA A 61 6.55 -1.27 -26.11
CA ALA A 61 7.04 -0.11 -26.87
C ALA A 61 8.44 -0.32 -27.50
N GLY A 62 9.01 -1.54 -27.42
CA GLY A 62 10.25 -1.93 -28.09
C GLY A 62 11.54 -1.75 -27.27
N ALA A 63 11.46 -1.33 -25.99
CA ALA A 63 12.65 -1.14 -25.16
C ALA A 63 13.25 -2.48 -24.67
N ASN A 64 14.56 -2.50 -24.47
CA ASN A 64 15.23 -3.54 -23.69
C ASN A 64 15.12 -3.20 -22.19
N VAL A 65 14.36 -4.02 -21.44
CA VAL A 65 13.93 -3.70 -20.06
C VAL A 65 14.45 -4.72 -19.06
N VAL A 66 14.82 -4.25 -17.87
CA VAL A 66 15.09 -5.08 -16.69
C VAL A 66 14.30 -4.56 -15.48
N VAL A 67 13.82 -5.48 -14.64
CA VAL A 67 13.20 -5.16 -13.34
C VAL A 67 14.15 -5.58 -12.22
N LEU A 68 14.45 -4.66 -11.30
CA LEU A 68 15.32 -4.89 -10.14
C LEU A 68 14.49 -4.93 -8.86
N GLU A 69 14.59 -6.04 -8.12
CA GLU A 69 13.92 -6.27 -6.85
C GLU A 69 14.93 -6.54 -5.73
N LYS A 70 14.88 -5.77 -4.63
CA LYS A 70 15.85 -5.96 -3.54
C LYS A 70 15.58 -7.21 -2.70
N MET A 71 14.32 -7.64 -2.61
CA MET A 71 13.93 -8.81 -1.82
C MET A 71 14.22 -10.12 -2.57
N PRO A 72 14.27 -11.28 -1.86
CA PRO A 72 14.49 -12.57 -2.50
C PRO A 72 13.31 -13.08 -3.33
N THR A 73 12.12 -12.49 -3.15
CA THR A 73 10.88 -12.81 -3.88
C THR A 73 10.30 -11.55 -4.49
N PRO A 74 9.82 -11.60 -5.75
CA PRO A 74 9.18 -10.45 -6.37
C PRO A 74 7.78 -10.21 -5.83
N GLY A 75 7.25 -9.01 -6.07
CA GLY A 75 5.86 -8.64 -5.79
C GLY A 75 5.66 -7.64 -4.65
N GLY A 76 6.64 -7.44 -3.77
CA GLY A 76 6.56 -6.44 -2.70
C GLY A 76 5.26 -6.49 -1.87
N ASN A 77 4.68 -5.33 -1.56
CA ASN A 77 3.36 -5.24 -0.91
C ASN A 77 2.21 -5.68 -1.82
N SER A 78 2.42 -5.64 -3.13
CA SER A 78 1.40 -5.97 -4.12
C SER A 78 0.98 -7.44 -4.05
N ILE A 79 1.90 -8.37 -3.79
CA ILE A 79 1.61 -9.80 -3.76
C ILE A 79 0.84 -10.23 -2.50
N ILE A 80 0.98 -9.50 -1.38
CA ILE A 80 0.40 -9.86 -0.07
C ILE A 80 -0.90 -9.13 0.26
N ASN A 81 -1.35 -8.18 -0.55
CA ASN A 81 -2.58 -7.43 -0.28
C ASN A 81 -3.86 -8.26 -0.52
N GLY A 82 -5.01 -7.68 -0.22
CA GLY A 82 -6.30 -8.37 -0.28
C GLY A 82 -6.86 -8.64 -1.68
N GLY A 83 -6.18 -8.24 -2.76
CA GLY A 83 -6.62 -8.48 -4.15
C GLY A 83 -7.92 -7.78 -4.53
N ILE A 84 -8.25 -6.66 -3.88
CA ILE A 84 -9.44 -5.85 -4.18
C ILE A 84 -9.06 -4.61 -5.00
N MET A 85 -9.67 -4.44 -6.16
CA MET A 85 -9.37 -3.34 -7.08
C MET A 85 -10.64 -2.57 -7.45
N THR A 86 -10.58 -1.25 -7.42
CA THR A 86 -11.65 -0.37 -7.93
C THR A 86 -11.83 -0.58 -9.44
N ALA A 87 -13.09 -0.81 -9.86
CA ALA A 87 -13.47 -1.03 -11.24
C ALA A 87 -14.86 -0.43 -11.53
N THR A 88 -14.90 0.85 -11.92
CA THR A 88 -16.14 1.58 -12.25
C THR A 88 -16.71 1.06 -13.57
N GLY A 89 -18.01 0.75 -13.59
CA GLY A 89 -18.71 0.27 -14.79
C GLY A 89 -18.41 -1.18 -15.17
N CYS A 90 -17.80 -1.97 -14.27
CA CYS A 90 -17.47 -3.38 -14.49
C CYS A 90 -18.72 -4.26 -14.61
N PRO A 91 -18.60 -5.49 -15.17
CA PRO A 91 -19.72 -6.43 -15.30
C PRO A 91 -20.42 -6.71 -13.97
N GLN A 92 -19.68 -6.83 -12.86
CA GLN A 92 -20.24 -7.09 -11.53
C GLN A 92 -21.17 -5.97 -11.05
N GLN A 93 -20.87 -4.71 -11.38
CA GLN A 93 -21.79 -3.58 -11.11
C GLN A 93 -23.02 -3.64 -11.99
N LYS A 94 -22.85 -3.87 -13.29
CA LYS A 94 -23.97 -3.97 -14.26
C LYS A 94 -24.95 -5.07 -13.88
N ASN A 95 -24.46 -6.24 -13.52
CA ASN A 95 -25.27 -7.41 -13.12
C ASN A 95 -26.11 -7.13 -11.87
N ARG A 96 -25.71 -6.16 -11.02
CA ARG A 96 -26.44 -5.74 -9.81
C ARG A 96 -27.20 -4.44 -9.96
N GLY A 97 -27.26 -3.87 -11.16
CA GLY A 97 -27.93 -2.59 -11.41
C GLY A 97 -27.31 -1.41 -10.67
N ILE A 98 -26.02 -1.51 -10.27
CA ILE A 98 -25.32 -0.43 -9.59
C ILE A 98 -24.95 0.63 -10.63
N LYS A 99 -25.45 1.85 -10.43
CA LYS A 99 -25.08 3.01 -11.25
C LYS A 99 -23.82 3.65 -10.69
N ASP A 100 -22.79 3.72 -11.49
CA ASP A 100 -21.51 4.33 -11.15
C ASP A 100 -20.93 5.06 -12.37
N SER A 101 -20.04 6.03 -12.16
CA SER A 101 -19.38 6.76 -13.23
C SER A 101 -17.97 7.20 -12.83
N PRO A 102 -17.09 7.52 -13.80
CA PRO A 102 -15.79 8.14 -13.52
C PRO A 102 -15.90 9.41 -12.67
N GLU A 103 -16.88 10.27 -12.91
CA GLU A 103 -17.09 11.52 -12.16
C GLU A 103 -17.44 11.23 -10.70
N LEU A 104 -18.24 10.19 -10.43
CA LEU A 104 -18.57 9.79 -9.06
C LEU A 104 -17.34 9.22 -8.34
N LEU A 105 -16.50 8.45 -9.03
CA LEU A 105 -15.23 7.96 -8.49
C LEU A 105 -14.25 9.12 -8.26
N GLU A 106 -14.10 10.05 -9.21
CA GLU A 106 -13.29 11.27 -9.03
C GLU A 106 -13.71 12.03 -7.77
N LYS A 107 -15.02 12.27 -7.60
CA LYS A 107 -15.56 12.95 -6.42
C LYS A 107 -15.19 12.21 -5.12
N ASP A 108 -15.38 10.89 -5.07
CA ASP A 108 -15.09 10.09 -3.87
C ASP A 108 -13.59 10.14 -3.52
N ILE A 109 -12.70 10.08 -4.51
CA ILE A 109 -11.25 10.19 -4.31
C ILE A 109 -10.87 11.58 -3.78
N LEU A 110 -11.42 12.66 -4.37
CA LEU A 110 -11.15 14.03 -3.96
C LEU A 110 -11.64 14.30 -2.53
N VAL A 111 -12.85 13.85 -2.19
CA VAL A 111 -13.40 13.98 -0.84
C VAL A 111 -12.56 13.21 0.18
N ALA A 112 -12.19 11.97 -0.10
CA ALA A 112 -11.32 11.18 0.77
C ALA A 112 -9.95 11.85 0.97
N GLY A 113 -9.38 12.40 -0.10
CA GLY A 113 -8.09 13.09 -0.10
C GLY A 113 -8.14 14.52 0.46
N LEU A 114 -9.29 15.00 0.97
CA LEU A 114 -9.51 16.36 1.46
C LEU A 114 -9.14 17.42 0.42
N TYR A 115 -9.33 17.13 -0.87
CA TYR A 115 -8.98 17.98 -2.02
C TYR A 115 -7.48 18.37 -2.08
N MET A 116 -6.61 17.60 -1.42
CA MET A 116 -5.15 17.75 -1.51
C MET A 116 -4.53 16.94 -2.66
N ASN A 117 -5.38 16.35 -3.47
CA ASN A 117 -5.02 15.57 -4.64
C ASN A 117 -4.66 16.49 -5.83
N ASP A 118 -3.88 15.96 -6.75
CA ASP A 118 -3.79 16.51 -8.11
C ASP A 118 -5.06 16.11 -8.88
N ARG A 119 -5.90 17.10 -9.17
CA ARG A 119 -7.23 16.85 -9.74
C ARG A 119 -7.18 16.20 -11.12
N ASP A 120 -6.22 16.58 -11.95
CA ASP A 120 -6.11 16.03 -13.31
C ASP A 120 -5.67 14.57 -13.26
N LYS A 121 -4.76 14.21 -12.35
CA LYS A 121 -4.39 12.81 -12.11
C LYS A 121 -5.56 11.99 -11.58
N VAL A 122 -6.35 12.53 -10.65
CA VAL A 122 -7.52 11.84 -10.12
C VAL A 122 -8.57 11.60 -11.21
N ARG A 123 -8.81 12.59 -12.07
CA ARG A 123 -9.71 12.45 -13.22
C ARG A 123 -9.23 11.36 -14.17
N LEU A 124 -7.95 11.42 -14.58
CA LEU A 124 -7.35 10.39 -15.41
C LEU A 124 -7.49 8.99 -14.80
N LEU A 125 -7.24 8.88 -13.49
CA LEU A 125 -7.36 7.62 -12.76
C LEU A 125 -8.80 7.08 -12.79
N ALA A 126 -9.78 7.94 -12.55
CA ALA A 126 -11.20 7.58 -12.56
C ALA A 126 -11.67 7.14 -13.95
N GLU A 127 -11.30 7.87 -15.00
CA GLU A 127 -11.60 7.54 -16.40
C GLU A 127 -10.91 6.22 -16.84
N SER A 128 -9.75 5.92 -16.26
CA SER A 128 -8.97 4.71 -16.55
C SER A 128 -9.46 3.47 -15.81
N ALA A 129 -10.43 3.56 -14.90
CA ALA A 129 -10.84 2.45 -14.03
C ALA A 129 -11.35 1.23 -14.82
N LEU A 130 -12.30 1.42 -15.74
CA LEU A 130 -12.79 0.34 -16.61
C LEU A 130 -11.75 -0.14 -17.63
N PRO A 131 -11.10 0.74 -18.40
CA PRO A 131 -10.03 0.32 -19.32
C PRO A 131 -8.93 -0.49 -18.64
N ASN A 132 -8.55 -0.11 -17.42
CA ASN A 132 -7.53 -0.85 -16.67
C ASN A 132 -8.03 -2.21 -16.16
N PHE A 133 -9.28 -2.29 -15.69
CA PHE A 133 -9.92 -3.57 -15.34
C PHE A 133 -9.92 -4.52 -16.55
N LEU A 134 -10.34 -4.05 -17.72
CA LEU A 134 -10.36 -4.84 -18.95
C LEU A 134 -8.94 -5.29 -19.35
N TRP A 135 -7.95 -4.41 -19.23
CA TRP A 135 -6.56 -4.79 -19.47
C TRP A 135 -6.09 -5.94 -18.56
N THR A 136 -6.46 -5.92 -17.28
CA THR A 136 -6.09 -7.02 -16.37
C THR A 136 -6.77 -8.34 -16.74
N VAL A 137 -8.00 -8.29 -17.22
CA VAL A 137 -8.75 -9.48 -17.65
C VAL A 137 -8.29 -9.99 -19.02
N ASP A 138 -8.30 -9.10 -20.02
CA ASP A 138 -8.14 -9.48 -21.41
C ASP A 138 -6.68 -9.74 -21.80
N GLU A 139 -5.74 -8.93 -21.28
CA GLU A 139 -4.32 -9.07 -21.62
C GLU A 139 -3.54 -9.93 -20.62
N LEU A 140 -3.76 -9.73 -19.32
CA LEU A 140 -3.05 -10.50 -18.31
C LEU A 140 -3.71 -11.85 -17.98
N GLY A 141 -5.01 -11.99 -18.24
CA GLY A 141 -5.77 -13.17 -17.86
C GLY A 141 -6.03 -13.28 -16.36
N VAL A 142 -6.21 -12.13 -15.68
CA VAL A 142 -6.58 -12.11 -14.25
C VAL A 142 -8.03 -12.53 -14.09
N GLU A 143 -8.26 -13.51 -13.23
CA GLU A 143 -9.60 -13.95 -12.86
C GLU A 143 -10.10 -13.19 -11.63
N PHE A 144 -11.28 -12.58 -11.76
CA PHE A 144 -12.01 -11.97 -10.64
C PHE A 144 -13.25 -12.81 -10.32
N LEU A 145 -13.73 -12.69 -9.07
CA LEU A 145 -14.99 -13.34 -8.66
C LEU A 145 -16.15 -12.71 -9.45
N PRO A 146 -16.95 -13.50 -10.19
CA PRO A 146 -17.93 -12.98 -11.14
C PRO A 146 -19.09 -12.23 -10.46
N ASP A 147 -19.47 -12.68 -9.25
CA ASP A 147 -20.63 -12.17 -8.52
C ASP A 147 -20.25 -11.36 -7.26
N ALA A 148 -18.97 -11.06 -7.06
CA ALA A 148 -18.51 -10.32 -5.90
C ALA A 148 -18.22 -8.87 -6.27
N ILE A 149 -18.97 -7.94 -5.68
CA ILE A 149 -18.71 -6.52 -5.69
C ILE A 149 -18.86 -5.98 -4.28
N GLY A 150 -17.87 -5.25 -3.78
CA GLY A 150 -17.88 -4.75 -2.41
C GLY A 150 -17.68 -3.23 -2.35
N GLN A 151 -17.84 -2.68 -1.14
CA GLN A 151 -17.72 -1.26 -0.85
C GLN A 151 -16.75 -1.03 0.31
N GLU A 152 -15.66 -0.33 0.04
CA GLU A 152 -14.78 0.19 1.08
C GLU A 152 -15.30 1.54 1.61
N GLY A 153 -14.89 1.89 2.83
CA GLY A 153 -15.29 3.15 3.43
C GLY A 153 -14.84 4.37 2.61
N GLY A 154 -15.76 5.32 2.45
CA GLY A 154 -15.57 6.53 1.66
C GLY A 154 -16.07 6.44 0.21
N HIS A 155 -16.41 5.26 -0.29
CA HIS A 155 -17.06 5.12 -1.59
C HIS A 155 -18.57 5.37 -1.51
N SER A 156 -19.11 6.09 -2.49
CA SER A 156 -20.56 6.35 -2.62
C SER A 156 -21.35 5.11 -3.03
N VAL A 157 -20.71 4.15 -3.73
CA VAL A 157 -21.33 2.91 -4.22
C VAL A 157 -20.36 1.73 -4.14
N PRO A 158 -20.85 0.48 -4.11
CA PRO A 158 -20.00 -0.70 -4.25
C PRO A 158 -19.26 -0.70 -5.60
N ARG A 159 -17.92 -0.76 -5.60
CA ARG A 159 -17.12 -0.70 -6.82
C ARG A 159 -15.80 -1.45 -6.81
N TYR A 160 -15.48 -2.20 -5.77
CA TYR A 160 -14.29 -3.03 -5.85
C TYR A 160 -14.64 -4.46 -6.28
N VAL A 161 -13.85 -4.98 -7.20
CA VAL A 161 -13.81 -6.39 -7.58
C VAL A 161 -12.73 -7.12 -6.78
N THR A 162 -12.90 -8.43 -6.58
CA THR A 162 -11.96 -9.27 -5.83
C THR A 162 -11.37 -10.31 -6.75
N THR A 163 -10.04 -10.45 -6.74
CA THR A 163 -9.37 -11.56 -7.47
C THR A 163 -9.89 -12.91 -6.98
N LYS A 164 -9.96 -13.91 -7.86
CA LYS A 164 -10.51 -15.24 -7.54
C LYS A 164 -9.83 -15.92 -6.35
N ASN A 165 -8.54 -15.70 -6.15
CA ASN A 165 -7.79 -16.23 -5.02
C ASN A 165 -7.82 -15.32 -3.77
N GLY A 166 -8.53 -14.19 -3.82
CA GLY A 166 -8.66 -13.23 -2.72
C GLY A 166 -7.36 -12.55 -2.29
N SER A 167 -6.37 -12.46 -3.18
CA SER A 167 -5.04 -11.89 -2.91
C SER A 167 -4.52 -11.09 -4.10
N GLY A 168 -3.67 -10.10 -3.84
CA GLY A 168 -2.94 -9.38 -4.88
C GLY A 168 -2.03 -10.27 -5.71
N SER A 169 -1.68 -11.46 -5.19
CA SER A 169 -0.95 -12.47 -5.96
C SER A 169 -1.69 -12.89 -7.23
N GLY A 170 -3.03 -12.79 -7.26
CA GLY A 170 -3.82 -13.06 -8.46
C GLY A 170 -3.48 -12.15 -9.64
N ILE A 171 -3.01 -10.92 -9.38
CA ILE A 171 -2.55 -9.98 -10.41
C ILE A 171 -1.03 -10.11 -10.61
N VAL A 172 -0.24 -10.05 -9.52
CA VAL A 172 1.24 -10.09 -9.60
C VAL A 172 1.75 -11.31 -10.37
N LEU A 173 1.20 -12.49 -10.12
CA LEU A 173 1.63 -13.71 -10.81
C LEU A 173 1.34 -13.64 -12.30
N LYS A 174 0.25 -13.01 -12.72
CA LYS A 174 -0.09 -12.79 -14.12
C LYS A 174 0.82 -11.74 -14.79
N GLU A 175 1.18 -10.69 -14.08
CA GLU A 175 2.20 -9.74 -14.57
C GLU A 175 3.57 -10.41 -14.73
N LEU A 176 4.00 -11.25 -13.77
CA LEU A 176 5.24 -12.02 -13.86
C LEU A 176 5.22 -13.04 -15.02
N GLU A 177 4.07 -13.71 -15.24
CA GLU A 177 3.86 -14.57 -16.41
C GLU A 177 4.02 -13.78 -17.72
N MET A 178 3.42 -12.59 -17.80
CA MET A 178 3.56 -11.70 -18.96
C MET A 178 5.01 -11.22 -19.14
N CYS A 179 5.71 -10.83 -18.07
CA CYS A 179 7.13 -10.49 -18.12
C CYS A 179 7.96 -11.65 -18.71
N LYS A 180 7.72 -12.87 -18.23
CA LYS A 180 8.40 -14.07 -18.75
C LYS A 180 8.10 -14.29 -20.25
N LYS A 181 6.84 -14.17 -20.66
CA LYS A 181 6.41 -14.30 -22.06
C LYS A 181 7.08 -13.26 -22.97
N LEU A 182 7.28 -12.05 -22.47
CA LEU A 182 7.93 -10.95 -23.20
C LEU A 182 9.46 -10.97 -23.10
N GLY A 183 10.06 -11.92 -22.35
CA GLY A 183 11.49 -12.00 -22.15
C GLY A 183 12.06 -10.83 -21.32
N ILE A 184 11.29 -10.33 -20.34
CA ILE A 184 11.74 -9.29 -19.41
C ILE A 184 12.37 -9.97 -18.19
N PRO A 185 13.66 -9.76 -17.91
CA PRO A 185 14.29 -10.29 -16.70
C PRO A 185 13.76 -9.53 -15.47
N VAL A 186 13.24 -10.28 -14.48
CA VAL A 186 12.90 -9.79 -13.15
C VAL A 186 13.93 -10.36 -12.17
N LEU A 187 14.89 -9.52 -11.80
CA LEU A 187 16.06 -9.93 -11.02
C LEU A 187 15.82 -9.60 -9.54
N THR A 188 15.86 -10.63 -8.69
CA THR A 188 15.74 -10.51 -7.23
C THR A 188 17.10 -10.37 -6.55
N LYS A 189 17.12 -9.92 -5.28
CA LYS A 189 18.34 -9.62 -4.51
C LYS A 189 19.22 -8.58 -5.20
N MET A 190 18.58 -7.60 -5.84
CA MET A 190 19.19 -6.49 -6.57
C MET A 190 18.86 -5.19 -5.82
N TYR A 191 19.66 -4.84 -4.83
CA TYR A 191 19.47 -3.62 -4.06
C TYR A 191 20.09 -2.43 -4.80
N VAL A 192 19.27 -1.47 -5.21
CA VAL A 192 19.74 -0.22 -5.80
C VAL A 192 20.24 0.68 -4.68
N GLU A 193 21.54 0.94 -4.67
CA GLU A 193 22.25 1.70 -3.65
C GLU A 193 22.38 3.17 -4.04
N HIS A 194 22.61 3.47 -5.34
CA HIS A 194 22.76 4.81 -5.84
C HIS A 194 22.15 5.00 -7.24
N ILE A 195 21.69 6.22 -7.54
CA ILE A 195 21.15 6.61 -8.84
C ILE A 195 22.09 7.63 -9.47
N TYR A 196 22.70 7.28 -10.59
CA TYR A 196 23.67 8.13 -11.26
C TYR A 196 22.98 9.19 -12.12
N ARG A 197 23.21 10.45 -11.78
CA ARG A 197 22.83 11.61 -12.56
C ARG A 197 24.07 12.21 -13.20
N ASN A 198 24.08 12.32 -14.52
CA ASN A 198 25.18 12.88 -15.27
C ASN A 198 25.39 14.36 -14.88
N PRO A 199 26.59 14.78 -14.43
CA PRO A 199 26.83 16.13 -13.91
C PRO A 199 26.76 17.23 -15.00
N GLU A 200 26.99 16.88 -16.27
CA GLU A 200 26.97 17.82 -17.38
C GLU A 200 25.57 18.00 -17.96
N SER A 201 24.87 16.90 -18.28
CA SER A 201 23.53 16.90 -18.86
C SER A 201 22.41 17.01 -17.85
N GLY A 202 22.66 16.70 -16.57
CA GLY A 202 21.64 16.59 -15.53
C GLY A 202 20.70 15.40 -15.69
N ARG A 203 20.97 14.49 -16.67
CA ARG A 203 20.17 13.31 -16.96
C ARG A 203 20.49 12.16 -16.01
N VAL A 204 19.49 11.42 -15.60
CA VAL A 204 19.67 10.11 -14.94
C VAL A 204 20.02 9.08 -16.01
N GLU A 205 21.18 8.42 -15.86
CA GLU A 205 21.72 7.49 -16.86
C GLU A 205 21.98 6.08 -16.34
N GLY A 206 21.67 5.80 -15.06
CA GLY A 206 21.85 4.46 -14.54
C GLY A 206 21.86 4.38 -13.03
N VAL A 207 22.25 3.22 -12.53
CA VAL A 207 22.20 2.89 -11.09
C VAL A 207 23.40 2.06 -10.66
N LEU A 208 23.80 2.20 -9.38
CA LEU A 208 24.65 1.24 -8.68
C LEU A 208 23.77 0.23 -7.96
N VAL A 209 24.02 -1.04 -8.18
CA VAL A 209 23.22 -2.15 -7.63
C VAL A 209 24.12 -3.09 -6.84
N ARG A 210 23.67 -3.52 -5.66
CA ARG A 210 24.25 -4.62 -4.91
C ARG A 210 23.63 -5.95 -5.36
N LYS A 211 24.26 -6.64 -6.29
CA LYS A 211 23.83 -7.94 -6.83
C LYS A 211 24.10 -9.05 -5.82
N GLY A 212 23.07 -9.81 -5.46
CA GLY A 212 23.15 -10.84 -4.40
C GLY A 212 22.94 -10.24 -3.00
N TYR A 213 22.24 -9.11 -2.89
CA TYR A 213 21.90 -8.47 -1.62
C TYR A 213 21.14 -9.41 -0.67
N ARG A 214 21.47 -9.35 0.61
CA ARG A 214 20.82 -10.11 1.69
C ARG A 214 20.15 -9.16 2.68
N PHE A 215 18.89 -8.83 2.44
CA PHE A 215 18.12 -7.97 3.33
C PHE A 215 18.07 -8.51 4.77
N PRO A 216 18.24 -7.70 5.82
CA PRO A 216 18.55 -6.26 5.82
C PRO A 216 20.08 -5.98 5.99
N LYS A 217 20.96 -6.90 5.59
CA LYS A 217 22.41 -6.78 5.81
C LYS A 217 23.03 -5.75 4.87
N GLU A 218 23.28 -4.53 5.41
CA GLU A 218 23.98 -3.45 4.71
C GLU A 218 25.33 -3.92 4.13
N GLY A 219 25.72 -3.37 2.98
CA GLY A 219 26.95 -3.70 2.29
C GLY A 219 27.05 -5.13 1.72
N SER A 220 25.99 -5.97 1.88
CA SER A 220 25.97 -7.29 1.27
C SER A 220 25.73 -7.23 -0.24
N GLY A 221 26.23 -8.23 -0.97
CA GLY A 221 26.17 -8.27 -2.43
C GLY A 221 27.38 -7.61 -3.11
N LYS A 222 27.54 -7.87 -4.41
CA LYS A 222 28.61 -7.30 -5.24
C LYS A 222 28.10 -6.02 -5.91
N PRO A 223 28.89 -4.93 -5.93
CA PRO A 223 28.51 -3.72 -6.68
C PRO A 223 28.57 -4.01 -8.19
N VAL A 224 27.54 -3.55 -8.90
CA VAL A 224 27.40 -3.63 -10.35
C VAL A 224 26.79 -2.32 -10.84
N THR A 225 27.40 -1.67 -11.81
CA THR A 225 26.88 -0.47 -12.45
C THR A 225 26.01 -0.83 -13.65
N MET A 226 24.76 -0.32 -13.70
CA MET A 226 23.83 -0.60 -14.78
C MET A 226 23.43 0.69 -15.49
N ARG A 227 23.66 0.77 -16.79
CA ARG A 227 23.25 1.91 -17.62
C ARG A 227 21.80 1.80 -18.08
N ALA A 228 21.05 2.89 -17.95
CA ALA A 228 19.76 3.09 -18.57
C ALA A 228 19.94 4.08 -19.74
N LYS A 229 19.89 3.61 -20.98
CA LYS A 229 20.05 4.47 -22.16
C LYS A 229 18.91 5.48 -22.31
N LYS A 230 17.71 5.09 -21.86
CA LYS A 230 16.50 5.90 -21.97
C LYS A 230 16.04 6.42 -20.60
N ALA A 231 15.73 5.50 -19.65
CA ALA A 231 15.18 5.93 -18.38
C ALA A 231 15.34 4.92 -17.25
N VAL A 232 15.32 5.44 -16.00
CA VAL A 232 15.09 4.71 -14.78
C VAL A 232 13.66 4.99 -14.32
N VAL A 233 12.87 3.94 -14.06
CA VAL A 233 11.49 4.03 -13.57
C VAL A 233 11.42 3.57 -12.11
N LEU A 234 11.06 4.48 -11.21
CA LEU A 234 11.03 4.29 -9.77
C LEU A 234 9.65 3.76 -9.34
N CYS A 235 9.60 2.49 -8.94
CA CYS A 235 8.40 1.83 -8.43
C CYS A 235 8.69 1.11 -7.10
N TYR A 236 9.52 1.72 -6.26
CA TYR A 236 10.07 1.14 -5.04
C TYR A 236 9.08 1.07 -3.85
N GLY A 237 7.87 1.63 -4.01
CA GLY A 237 6.82 1.59 -2.99
C GLY A 237 7.01 2.59 -1.86
N GLY A 238 6.26 2.37 -0.76
CA GLY A 238 6.29 3.20 0.44
C GLY A 238 7.34 2.76 1.47
N PHE A 239 7.41 3.50 2.58
CA PHE A 239 8.37 3.28 3.68
C PHE A 239 7.69 2.86 5.01
N ALA A 240 6.48 2.31 4.95
CA ALA A 240 5.66 2.06 6.15
C ALA A 240 6.32 1.10 7.17
N ASN A 241 7.30 0.31 6.76
CA ASN A 241 8.04 -0.60 7.65
C ASN A 241 9.39 -0.05 8.15
N ASP A 242 9.78 1.15 7.69
CA ASP A 242 10.91 1.88 8.26
C ASP A 242 10.45 2.72 9.47
N VAL A 243 10.52 2.11 10.66
CA VAL A 243 10.07 2.76 11.90
C VAL A 243 10.79 4.08 12.14
N LYS A 244 12.11 4.14 11.91
CA LYS A 244 12.91 5.36 12.14
C LYS A 244 12.46 6.48 11.20
N PHE A 245 12.27 6.18 9.93
CA PHE A 245 11.89 7.19 8.94
C PHE A 245 10.43 7.63 9.12
N ARG A 246 9.49 6.68 9.35
CA ARG A 246 8.08 7.05 9.54
C ARG A 246 7.84 7.90 10.79
N VAL A 247 8.60 7.66 11.88
CA VAL A 247 8.54 8.48 13.11
C VAL A 247 9.08 9.90 12.89
N LEU A 248 10.06 10.07 12.00
CA LEU A 248 10.51 11.41 11.58
C LEU A 248 9.40 12.16 10.82
N GLN A 249 8.54 11.45 10.08
CA GLN A 249 7.44 12.05 9.33
C GLN A 249 6.20 12.28 10.23
N ASP A 250 5.82 11.28 11.03
CA ASP A 250 4.73 11.36 12.01
C ASP A 250 5.14 10.66 13.32
N PRO A 251 5.44 11.43 14.39
CA PRO A 251 5.89 10.88 15.68
C PRO A 251 4.91 9.91 16.35
N LYS A 252 3.62 9.93 15.99
CA LYS A 252 2.61 8.99 16.52
C LYS A 252 2.81 7.56 16.01
N LEU A 253 3.49 7.39 14.87
CA LEU A 253 3.68 6.09 14.22
C LEU A 253 4.90 5.35 14.78
N SER A 254 4.94 5.19 16.09
CA SER A 254 6.04 4.56 16.83
C SER A 254 6.20 3.06 16.52
N ALA A 255 7.23 2.44 17.11
CA ALA A 255 7.48 0.99 17.01
C ALA A 255 6.37 0.13 17.63
N GLN A 256 5.48 0.71 18.45
CA GLN A 256 4.34 0.01 19.02
C GLN A 256 3.25 -0.30 17.98
N LEU A 257 3.18 0.49 16.90
CA LEU A 257 2.30 0.21 15.77
C LEU A 257 2.99 -0.73 14.78
N ASP A 258 2.39 -1.91 14.58
CA ASP A 258 2.80 -2.83 13.52
C ASP A 258 2.47 -2.25 12.14
N SER A 259 3.04 -2.83 11.09
CA SER A 259 2.77 -2.45 9.71
C SER A 259 2.19 -3.62 8.93
N THR A 260 1.27 -3.34 8.02
CA THR A 260 0.73 -4.35 7.09
C THR A 260 1.70 -4.66 5.95
N ASN A 261 2.77 -3.88 5.83
CA ASN A 261 3.71 -3.94 4.73
C ASN A 261 4.73 -5.09 4.91
N GLN A 262 5.28 -5.56 3.82
CA GLN A 262 6.39 -6.49 3.84
C GLN A 262 7.68 -5.80 4.36
N PRO A 263 8.65 -6.54 4.94
CA PRO A 263 9.82 -5.95 5.60
C PRO A 263 10.65 -5.00 4.75
N GLY A 264 10.70 -5.20 3.44
CA GLY A 264 11.46 -4.37 2.51
C GLY A 264 10.84 -3.02 2.16
N ALA A 265 9.67 -2.66 2.71
CA ALA A 265 9.07 -1.33 2.55
C ALA A 265 9.80 -0.29 3.43
N THR A 266 10.97 0.14 2.99
CA THR A 266 11.95 0.95 3.71
C THR A 266 12.35 2.19 2.91
N SER A 267 13.07 3.15 3.54
CA SER A 267 13.22 4.53 3.05
C SER A 267 14.49 4.80 2.24
N GLU A 268 15.30 3.80 1.90
CA GLU A 268 16.61 4.05 1.29
C GLU A 268 16.50 4.88 0.01
N LEU A 269 15.63 4.47 -0.92
CA LEU A 269 15.41 5.21 -2.18
C LEU A 269 14.64 6.53 -1.99
N TRP A 270 13.91 6.67 -0.90
CA TRP A 270 13.30 7.96 -0.53
C TRP A 270 14.38 9.01 -0.18
N ARG A 271 15.43 8.57 0.54
CA ARG A 271 16.58 9.43 0.87
C ARG A 271 17.44 9.70 -0.35
N GLU A 272 17.68 8.67 -1.16
CA GLU A 272 18.46 8.76 -2.38
C GLU A 272 17.83 9.74 -3.39
N THR A 273 16.53 9.64 -3.63
CA THR A 273 15.82 10.56 -4.56
C THR A 273 15.76 11.99 -4.03
N ALA A 274 15.68 12.17 -2.71
CA ALA A 274 15.81 13.50 -2.10
C ALA A 274 17.21 14.11 -2.34
N ALA A 275 18.26 13.31 -2.14
CA ALA A 275 19.65 13.73 -2.41
C ALA A 275 19.88 14.04 -3.90
N LEU A 276 19.22 13.31 -4.79
CA LEU A 276 19.25 13.53 -6.25
C LEU A 276 18.59 14.86 -6.67
N GLY A 277 17.84 15.50 -5.77
CA GLY A 277 17.09 16.73 -6.04
C GLY A 277 15.71 16.49 -6.65
N ALA A 278 15.11 15.33 -6.46
CA ALA A 278 13.74 15.05 -6.83
C ALA A 278 12.75 15.69 -5.84
N MET A 279 11.69 16.30 -6.35
CA MET A 279 10.65 16.92 -5.52
C MET A 279 9.80 15.83 -4.87
N GLN A 280 9.68 15.91 -3.54
CA GLN A 280 8.80 15.05 -2.73
C GLN A 280 7.80 15.89 -1.96
N VAL A 281 6.59 15.35 -1.76
CA VAL A 281 5.50 16.04 -1.04
C VAL A 281 4.74 15.06 -0.16
N GLN A 282 4.07 15.59 0.87
CA GLN A 282 3.11 14.84 1.68
C GLN A 282 3.69 13.57 2.36
N ASN A 283 4.98 13.54 2.67
CA ASN A 283 5.64 12.38 3.30
C ASN A 283 5.12 12.10 4.72
N ASP A 284 4.57 13.12 5.40
CA ASP A 284 3.90 13.04 6.69
C ASP A 284 2.48 12.47 6.62
N TRP A 285 1.91 12.31 5.41
CA TRP A 285 0.61 11.70 5.21
C TRP A 285 0.75 10.18 5.07
N ILE A 286 0.64 9.49 6.21
CA ILE A 286 0.78 8.06 6.33
C ILE A 286 -0.53 7.47 6.85
N GLN A 287 -1.13 6.56 6.09
CA GLN A 287 -2.42 5.94 6.43
C GLN A 287 -2.24 4.67 7.24
N SER A 288 -2.97 4.56 8.35
CA SER A 288 -3.15 3.30 9.06
C SER A 288 -4.39 2.56 8.57
N GLY A 289 -4.29 1.25 8.43
CA GLY A 289 -5.42 0.36 8.22
C GLY A 289 -6.16 0.12 9.55
N PRO A 290 -7.44 0.48 9.66
CA PRO A 290 -8.16 0.45 10.94
C PRO A 290 -8.63 -0.96 11.37
N TRP A 291 -8.40 -1.95 10.56
CA TRP A 291 -8.94 -3.30 10.68
C TRP A 291 -7.89 -4.36 11.03
N GLY A 292 -6.70 -3.95 11.50
CA GLY A 292 -5.66 -4.88 11.94
C GLY A 292 -6.08 -5.73 13.13
N ASN A 293 -5.45 -6.88 13.28
CA ASN A 293 -5.62 -7.76 14.45
C ASN A 293 -4.29 -7.79 15.24
N PRO A 294 -4.31 -7.61 16.58
CA PRO A 294 -3.08 -7.56 17.38
C PRO A 294 -2.37 -8.91 17.53
N HIS A 295 -3.07 -10.01 17.28
CA HIS A 295 -2.55 -11.37 17.48
C HIS A 295 -1.80 -11.92 16.25
N GLU A 296 -1.57 -11.08 15.23
CA GLU A 296 -0.78 -11.44 14.04
C GLU A 296 0.11 -10.28 13.59
N LYS A 297 1.23 -10.63 12.94
CA LYS A 297 2.17 -9.66 12.36
C LYS A 297 1.84 -9.37 10.89
N GLY A 298 2.23 -8.19 10.43
CA GLY A 298 2.06 -7.80 9.03
C GLY A 298 0.59 -7.61 8.63
N MET A 299 0.29 -7.88 7.36
CA MET A 299 -1.08 -7.82 6.83
C MET A 299 -2.00 -8.84 7.49
N GLY A 300 -1.53 -10.05 7.71
CA GLY A 300 -2.31 -11.14 8.31
C GLY A 300 -3.58 -11.49 7.54
N ILE A 301 -4.51 -12.16 8.22
CA ILE A 301 -5.84 -12.53 7.68
C ILE A 301 -7.02 -12.03 8.51
N GLY A 302 -6.79 -11.60 9.76
CA GLY A 302 -7.84 -11.12 10.68
C GLY A 302 -8.61 -9.91 10.14
N TRP A 303 -7.97 -9.09 9.30
CA TRP A 303 -8.63 -7.97 8.62
C TRP A 303 -9.84 -8.39 7.78
N GLN A 304 -9.87 -9.64 7.30
CA GLN A 304 -10.99 -10.14 6.49
C GLN A 304 -12.28 -10.17 7.31
N PHE A 305 -12.21 -10.62 8.56
CA PHE A 305 -13.35 -10.53 9.47
C PHE A 305 -13.61 -9.08 9.88
N ASN A 306 -12.59 -8.37 10.36
CA ASN A 306 -12.74 -7.03 10.91
C ASN A 306 -13.30 -6.02 9.88
N GLN A 307 -12.91 -6.14 8.60
CA GLN A 307 -13.41 -5.27 7.51
C GLN A 307 -14.62 -5.92 6.83
N THR A 308 -14.45 -7.07 6.18
CA THR A 308 -15.45 -7.60 5.23
C THR A 308 -16.69 -8.16 5.92
N ALA A 309 -16.56 -8.74 7.12
CA ALA A 309 -17.72 -9.19 7.89
C ALA A 309 -18.26 -8.10 8.81
N ALA A 310 -17.43 -7.59 9.72
CA ALA A 310 -17.90 -6.72 10.79
C ALA A 310 -18.09 -5.26 10.35
N ALA A 311 -17.14 -4.63 9.63
CA ALA A 311 -17.36 -3.26 9.21
C ALA A 311 -18.42 -3.12 8.12
N GLU A 312 -18.53 -4.08 7.19
CA GLU A 312 -19.52 -4.00 6.10
C GLU A 312 -20.91 -4.49 6.52
N TYR A 313 -20.99 -5.53 7.37
CA TYR A 313 -22.26 -6.20 7.71
C TYR A 313 -22.55 -6.33 9.21
N GLY A 314 -21.57 -6.14 10.07
CA GLY A 314 -21.67 -6.15 11.53
C GLY A 314 -21.47 -4.76 12.14
N LEU A 315 -20.79 -4.68 13.30
CA LEU A 315 -20.48 -3.43 13.99
C LEU A 315 -19.15 -3.47 14.72
N TRP A 316 -18.63 -2.29 15.09
CA TRP A 316 -17.46 -2.12 15.93
C TRP A 316 -17.86 -1.53 17.29
N VAL A 317 -17.35 -2.12 18.37
CA VAL A 317 -17.58 -1.64 19.73
C VAL A 317 -16.29 -1.53 20.51
N ASN A 318 -16.28 -0.68 21.53
CA ASN A 318 -15.22 -0.65 22.54
C ASN A 318 -15.50 -1.66 23.68
N SER A 319 -14.58 -1.77 24.64
CA SER A 319 -14.73 -2.65 25.81
C SER A 319 -15.88 -2.28 26.74
N ASP A 320 -16.47 -1.09 26.59
CA ASP A 320 -17.70 -0.71 27.32
C ASP A 320 -18.98 -1.18 26.59
N GLY A 321 -18.87 -1.86 25.46
CA GLY A 321 -19.98 -2.36 24.66
C GLY A 321 -20.66 -1.31 23.76
N LYS A 322 -20.04 -0.14 23.56
CA LYS A 322 -20.60 0.98 22.81
C LYS A 322 -19.95 1.09 21.43
N ARG A 323 -20.75 1.39 20.40
CA ARG A 323 -20.21 1.86 19.13
C ARG A 323 -19.48 3.18 19.36
N PHE A 324 -18.38 3.39 18.68
CA PHE A 324 -17.53 4.58 18.84
C PHE A 324 -17.22 5.28 17.52
N ILE A 325 -17.71 4.74 16.38
CA ILE A 325 -17.44 5.27 15.04
C ILE A 325 -18.44 4.73 14.01
N ASN A 326 -18.58 5.43 12.88
CA ASN A 326 -19.12 4.88 11.65
C ASN A 326 -18.11 3.87 11.07
N GLU A 327 -18.45 2.59 11.02
CA GLU A 327 -17.56 1.51 10.57
C GLU A 327 -17.21 1.59 9.08
N LEU A 328 -17.96 2.39 8.31
CA LEU A 328 -17.70 2.69 6.90
C LEU A 328 -17.19 4.12 6.66
N ALA A 329 -16.80 4.86 7.70
CA ALA A 329 -16.06 6.10 7.53
C ALA A 329 -14.69 5.85 6.86
N ASN A 330 -14.03 6.89 6.38
CA ASN A 330 -12.71 6.74 5.77
C ASN A 330 -11.69 6.16 6.76
N ARG A 331 -10.61 5.59 6.23
CA ARG A 331 -9.63 4.83 7.02
C ARG A 331 -8.96 5.66 8.11
N LYS A 332 -8.66 6.95 7.85
CA LYS A 332 -8.03 7.82 8.85
C LYS A 332 -8.95 8.05 10.04
N ILE A 333 -10.20 8.42 9.78
CA ILE A 333 -11.19 8.67 10.83
C ILE A 333 -11.36 7.42 11.71
N ARG A 334 -11.45 6.24 11.10
CA ARG A 334 -11.59 4.97 11.85
C ARG A 334 -10.33 4.62 12.66
N ALA A 335 -9.16 4.77 12.06
CA ALA A 335 -7.90 4.48 12.74
C ALA A 335 -7.66 5.44 13.92
N ASP A 336 -7.92 6.73 13.74
CA ASP A 336 -7.81 7.74 14.79
C ASP A 336 -8.79 7.45 15.93
N ALA A 337 -10.04 7.07 15.65
CA ALA A 337 -11.02 6.69 16.66
C ALA A 337 -10.57 5.47 17.49
N ILE A 338 -10.03 4.43 16.86
CA ILE A 338 -9.45 3.28 17.58
C ILE A 338 -8.28 3.74 18.46
N MET A 339 -7.39 4.61 17.95
CA MET A 339 -6.27 5.12 18.76
C MET A 339 -6.73 5.90 19.98
N VAL A 340 -7.82 6.69 19.86
CA VAL A 340 -8.43 7.40 21.00
C VAL A 340 -8.98 6.42 22.04
N GLU A 341 -9.67 5.37 21.61
CA GLU A 341 -10.16 4.33 22.54
C GLU A 341 -9.01 3.63 23.26
N LEU A 342 -7.97 3.21 22.52
CA LEU A 342 -6.79 2.57 23.09
C LEU A 342 -6.02 3.49 24.07
N ALA A 343 -5.88 4.78 23.74
CA ALA A 343 -5.25 5.76 24.62
C ALA A 343 -6.04 5.98 25.94
N ASN A 344 -7.36 5.78 25.90
CA ASN A 344 -8.22 5.80 27.08
C ASN A 344 -8.28 4.44 27.82
N GLY A 345 -7.42 3.49 27.46
CA GLY A 345 -7.35 2.16 28.08
C GLY A 345 -8.47 1.20 27.68
N ARG A 346 -9.26 1.53 26.65
CA ARG A 346 -10.34 0.68 26.15
C ARG A 346 -9.88 -0.12 24.94
N LYS A 347 -10.18 -1.41 24.92
CA LYS A 347 -10.01 -2.26 23.73
C LYS A 347 -11.14 -2.00 22.74
N CYS A 348 -10.85 -2.26 21.46
CA CYS A 348 -11.82 -2.18 20.37
C CYS A 348 -12.04 -3.56 19.76
N TYR A 349 -13.29 -3.83 19.39
CA TYR A 349 -13.71 -5.12 18.86
C TYR A 349 -14.58 -4.97 17.62
N ALA A 350 -14.39 -5.88 16.70
CA ALA A 350 -15.26 -6.14 15.56
C ALA A 350 -16.22 -7.26 15.93
N ILE A 351 -17.52 -7.08 15.74
CA ILE A 351 -18.55 -8.06 16.08
C ILE A 351 -19.40 -8.38 14.84
N GLY A 352 -19.69 -9.65 14.67
CA GLY A 352 -20.61 -10.14 13.65
C GLY A 352 -21.32 -11.42 14.09
N ASP A 353 -22.34 -11.79 13.35
CA ASP A 353 -23.08 -13.04 13.52
C ASP A 353 -22.98 -13.94 12.27
N ALA A 354 -23.72 -15.05 12.24
CA ALA A 354 -23.73 -15.95 11.09
C ALA A 354 -24.15 -15.26 9.76
N ASN A 355 -25.02 -14.25 9.82
CA ASN A 355 -25.44 -13.49 8.65
C ASN A 355 -24.32 -12.56 8.14
N SER A 356 -23.63 -11.90 9.05
CA SER A 356 -22.57 -10.95 8.69
C SER A 356 -21.31 -11.61 8.12
N VAL A 357 -20.99 -12.85 8.53
CA VAL A 357 -19.83 -13.59 7.99
C VAL A 357 -20.10 -14.26 6.66
N ALA A 358 -21.35 -14.50 6.29
CA ALA A 358 -21.71 -15.21 5.06
C ALA A 358 -21.16 -14.56 3.77
N PRO A 359 -21.23 -13.23 3.58
CA PRO A 359 -20.61 -12.58 2.42
C PRO A 359 -19.07 -12.75 2.37
N MET A 360 -18.40 -12.70 3.53
CA MET A 360 -16.96 -12.92 3.63
C MET A 360 -16.60 -14.36 3.24
N ILE A 361 -17.32 -15.36 3.75
CA ILE A 361 -17.09 -16.77 3.42
C ILE A 361 -17.25 -17.00 1.91
N LYS A 362 -18.29 -16.40 1.29
CA LYS A 362 -18.49 -16.48 -0.16
C LYS A 362 -17.31 -15.92 -0.95
N GLN A 363 -16.74 -14.81 -0.51
CA GLN A 363 -15.58 -14.19 -1.17
C GLN A 363 -14.27 -14.92 -0.87
N ARG A 364 -14.15 -15.54 0.30
CA ARG A 364 -12.91 -16.13 0.82
C ARG A 364 -13.20 -17.47 1.52
N PRO A 365 -13.47 -18.54 0.76
CA PRO A 365 -13.73 -19.87 1.31
C PRO A 365 -12.59 -20.35 2.21
N GLY A 366 -12.93 -20.89 3.38
CA GLY A 366 -11.97 -21.40 4.38
C GLY A 366 -11.28 -20.32 5.24
N ALA A 367 -11.59 -19.03 5.02
CA ALA A 367 -10.97 -17.96 5.81
C ALA A 367 -11.47 -17.92 7.26
N LEU A 368 -12.76 -18.18 7.48
CA LEU A 368 -13.37 -18.19 8.81
C LEU A 368 -12.73 -19.26 9.70
N GLU A 369 -12.61 -20.47 9.17
CA GLU A 369 -12.04 -21.63 9.85
C GLU A 369 -10.58 -21.37 10.24
N LYS A 370 -9.78 -20.85 9.32
CA LYS A 370 -8.37 -20.47 9.58
C LYS A 370 -8.24 -19.40 10.65
N MET A 371 -9.13 -18.40 10.69
CA MET A 371 -9.11 -17.36 11.70
C MET A 371 -9.51 -17.91 13.09
N LEU A 372 -10.45 -18.82 13.16
CA LEU A 372 -10.84 -19.53 14.41
C LEU A 372 -9.70 -20.43 14.92
N GLU A 373 -9.11 -21.23 14.04
CA GLU A 373 -7.96 -22.10 14.35
C GLU A 373 -6.78 -21.29 14.90
N ARG A 374 -6.46 -20.15 14.29
CA ARG A 374 -5.40 -19.23 14.72
C ARG A 374 -5.80 -18.32 15.88
N LYS A 375 -6.99 -18.44 16.42
CA LYS A 375 -7.54 -17.63 17.53
C LYS A 375 -7.49 -16.11 17.25
N LEU A 376 -7.61 -15.71 15.98
CA LEU A 376 -7.71 -14.31 15.59
C LEU A 376 -9.11 -13.74 15.85
N ILE A 377 -10.10 -14.62 15.83
CA ILE A 377 -11.48 -14.38 16.22
C ILE A 377 -11.96 -15.48 17.16
N VAL A 378 -12.96 -15.17 17.96
CA VAL A 378 -13.58 -16.12 18.89
C VAL A 378 -15.05 -16.28 18.52
N LYS A 379 -15.55 -17.52 18.58
CA LYS A 379 -16.94 -17.89 18.33
C LYS A 379 -17.68 -18.12 19.63
N TYR A 380 -18.92 -17.62 19.72
CA TYR A 380 -19.82 -17.79 20.84
C TYR A 380 -21.22 -18.20 20.35
N ASP A 381 -21.94 -18.99 21.17
CA ASP A 381 -23.29 -19.44 20.81
C ASP A 381 -24.34 -18.34 20.93
N SER A 382 -24.11 -17.37 21.83
CA SER A 382 -25.00 -16.21 22.04
C SER A 382 -24.24 -14.92 22.28
N LEU A 383 -24.93 -13.79 22.12
CA LEU A 383 -24.41 -12.46 22.48
C LEU A 383 -24.08 -12.35 23.97
N GLU A 384 -24.88 -12.99 24.84
CA GLU A 384 -24.63 -13.04 26.28
C GLU A 384 -23.35 -13.82 26.61
N ALA A 385 -23.15 -14.99 25.97
CA ALA A 385 -21.93 -15.79 26.14
C ALA A 385 -20.69 -14.99 25.66
N MET A 386 -20.82 -14.23 24.58
CA MET A 386 -19.76 -13.34 24.09
C MET A 386 -19.45 -12.25 25.12
N ALA A 387 -20.44 -11.56 25.64
CA ALA A 387 -20.27 -10.51 26.65
C ALA A 387 -19.56 -11.06 27.88
N LYS A 388 -20.01 -12.20 28.40
CA LYS A 388 -19.39 -12.91 29.55
C LYS A 388 -17.92 -13.29 29.25
N GLY A 389 -17.66 -13.85 28.08
CA GLY A 389 -16.33 -14.33 27.70
C GLY A 389 -15.30 -13.20 27.45
N THR A 390 -15.78 -12.00 27.09
CA THR A 390 -14.93 -10.83 26.81
C THR A 390 -14.88 -9.81 27.95
N GLY A 391 -15.77 -9.91 28.93
CA GLY A 391 -15.94 -8.93 30.01
C GLY A 391 -16.66 -7.66 29.58
N ILE A 392 -17.26 -7.62 28.40
CA ILE A 392 -18.08 -6.49 27.94
C ILE A 392 -19.41 -6.49 28.67
N PRO A 393 -19.90 -5.34 29.23
CA PRO A 393 -21.21 -5.27 29.90
C PRO A 393 -22.35 -5.69 28.96
N TYR A 394 -23.05 -6.80 29.28
CA TYR A 394 -24.05 -7.40 28.41
C TYR A 394 -25.21 -6.44 28.07
N ASP A 395 -25.76 -5.75 29.07
CA ASP A 395 -26.91 -4.87 28.84
C ASP A 395 -26.57 -3.71 27.88
N VAL A 396 -25.34 -3.18 28.00
CA VAL A 396 -24.86 -2.12 27.08
C VAL A 396 -24.65 -2.68 25.70
N LEU A 397 -23.99 -3.85 25.59
CA LEU A 397 -23.75 -4.50 24.29
C LEU A 397 -25.07 -4.85 23.59
N LYS A 398 -26.02 -5.42 24.34
CA LYS A 398 -27.34 -5.75 23.81
C LYS A 398 -28.06 -4.50 23.30
N GLN A 399 -28.08 -3.42 24.07
CA GLN A 399 -28.70 -2.16 23.66
C GLN A 399 -28.02 -1.60 22.40
N THR A 400 -26.70 -1.72 22.29
CA THR A 400 -25.94 -1.30 21.10
C THR A 400 -26.34 -2.11 19.86
N VAL A 401 -26.44 -3.44 19.99
CA VAL A 401 -26.87 -4.35 18.92
C VAL A 401 -28.33 -4.08 18.53
N ASP A 402 -29.22 -3.87 19.50
CA ASP A 402 -30.65 -3.58 19.23
C ASP A 402 -30.80 -2.27 18.43
N LYS A 403 -30.08 -1.19 18.79
CA LYS A 403 -30.07 0.08 18.05
C LYS A 403 -29.53 -0.11 16.62
N PHE A 404 -28.44 -0.85 16.48
CA PHE A 404 -27.89 -1.16 15.17
C PHE A 404 -28.85 -1.97 14.30
N ASN A 405 -29.50 -2.98 14.87
CA ASN A 405 -30.52 -3.77 14.17
C ASN A 405 -31.71 -2.92 13.73
N GLN A 406 -32.14 -1.97 14.55
CA GLN A 406 -33.18 -1.03 14.17
C GLN A 406 -32.73 -0.16 12.99
N ALA A 407 -31.49 0.37 13.02
CA ALA A 407 -30.94 1.13 11.90
C ALA A 407 -30.88 0.30 10.58
N VAL A 408 -30.58 -1.00 10.68
CA VAL A 408 -30.60 -1.92 9.53
C VAL A 408 -32.04 -2.11 9.00
N LYS A 409 -33.03 -2.29 9.87
CA LYS A 409 -34.45 -2.40 9.50
C LYS A 409 -34.96 -1.13 8.83
N ASP A 410 -34.60 0.03 9.36
CA ASP A 410 -35.01 1.36 8.88
C ASP A 410 -34.21 1.85 7.66
N ARG A 411 -33.17 1.11 7.27
CA ARG A 411 -32.21 1.50 6.21
C ARG A 411 -31.59 2.88 6.46
N LYS A 412 -31.48 3.27 7.72
CA LYS A 412 -30.95 4.57 8.14
C LYS A 412 -30.30 4.44 9.52
N ASP A 413 -29.05 4.86 9.63
CA ASP A 413 -28.33 4.94 10.89
C ASP A 413 -28.33 6.39 11.41
N PRO A 414 -29.21 6.76 12.37
CA PRO A 414 -29.29 8.12 12.87
C PRO A 414 -28.14 8.50 13.80
N GLU A 415 -27.44 7.52 14.39
CA GLU A 415 -26.39 7.75 15.36
C GLU A 415 -25.04 8.07 14.69
N TRP A 416 -24.68 7.33 13.64
CA TRP A 416 -23.38 7.43 12.99
C TRP A 416 -23.45 7.77 11.51
N ASN A 417 -24.64 7.95 10.94
CA ASN A 417 -24.88 8.20 9.50
C ASN A 417 -24.13 7.19 8.61
N ARG A 418 -24.10 5.92 9.06
CA ARG A 418 -23.46 4.84 8.32
C ARG A 418 -24.36 4.42 7.15
N TYR A 419 -23.77 4.18 6.00
CA TYR A 419 -24.45 3.56 4.88
C TYR A 419 -24.91 2.13 5.23
N ILE A 420 -26.18 1.83 5.04
CA ILE A 420 -26.77 0.51 5.24
C ILE A 420 -26.96 -0.14 3.86
N ASN A 421 -26.19 -1.19 3.58
CA ASN A 421 -26.27 -1.94 2.33
C ASN A 421 -27.65 -2.61 2.20
N ASN A 422 -28.23 -2.59 0.99
CA ASN A 422 -29.56 -3.16 0.71
C ASN A 422 -29.69 -4.67 1.02
N VAL A 423 -28.56 -5.42 0.99
CA VAL A 423 -28.53 -6.85 1.32
C VAL A 423 -28.21 -7.11 2.79
N GLN A 424 -27.94 -6.07 3.58
CA GLN A 424 -27.64 -6.22 4.99
C GLN A 424 -28.90 -6.60 5.78
N VAL A 425 -28.73 -7.56 6.67
CA VAL A 425 -29.80 -8.01 7.59
C VAL A 425 -29.38 -7.78 9.04
N PRO A 426 -30.33 -7.68 9.98
CA PRO A 426 -30.03 -7.55 11.40
C PRO A 426 -29.15 -8.68 11.95
N LEU A 427 -28.38 -8.38 12.98
CA LEU A 427 -27.54 -9.32 13.73
C LEU A 427 -28.41 -10.05 14.78
N GLU A 428 -28.99 -11.16 14.40
CA GLU A 428 -29.94 -11.91 15.23
C GLU A 428 -29.67 -13.42 15.21
N LYS A 429 -28.73 -13.88 14.35
CA LYS A 429 -28.53 -15.32 14.07
C LYS A 429 -27.16 -15.80 14.58
N GLY A 430 -27.15 -16.49 15.72
CA GLY A 430 -25.94 -17.17 16.17
C GLY A 430 -25.42 -18.23 15.15
N PRO A 431 -24.15 -18.62 15.21
CA PRO A 431 -23.18 -18.19 16.20
C PRO A 431 -22.70 -16.74 16.01
N TRP A 432 -22.19 -16.17 17.10
CA TRP A 432 -21.59 -14.84 17.15
C TRP A 432 -20.08 -14.92 17.08
N TYR A 433 -19.46 -13.91 16.48
CA TYR A 433 -18.02 -13.82 16.30
C TYR A 433 -17.51 -12.47 16.75
N ILE A 434 -16.33 -12.47 17.35
CA ILE A 434 -15.65 -11.26 17.81
C ILE A 434 -14.16 -11.33 17.48
N GLY A 435 -13.62 -10.23 16.97
CA GLY A 435 -12.18 -10.04 16.72
C GLY A 435 -11.70 -8.74 17.33
N GLU A 436 -10.48 -8.70 17.86
CA GLU A 436 -9.88 -7.49 18.41
C GLU A 436 -9.37 -6.59 17.28
N LEU A 437 -9.52 -5.26 17.44
CA LEU A 437 -9.15 -4.24 16.47
C LEU A 437 -7.96 -3.43 16.94
N VAL A 438 -6.96 -3.28 16.07
CA VAL A 438 -5.87 -2.31 16.23
C VAL A 438 -5.56 -1.66 14.88
N PRO A 439 -5.13 -0.39 14.86
CA PRO A 439 -4.62 0.18 13.62
C PRO A 439 -3.23 -0.41 13.30
N LYS A 440 -2.93 -0.56 12.00
CA LYS A 440 -1.58 -0.91 11.52
C LYS A 440 -1.17 0.04 10.42
N VAL A 441 0.08 0.51 10.44
CA VAL A 441 0.60 1.38 9.36
C VAL A 441 0.49 0.66 8.03
N HIS A 442 -0.08 1.32 7.01
CA HIS A 442 -0.55 0.61 5.83
C HIS A 442 -0.10 1.19 4.50
N HIS A 443 -0.11 2.52 4.32
CA HIS A 443 0.13 3.15 3.03
C HIS A 443 0.72 4.56 3.19
N CYS A 444 1.69 4.91 2.36
CA CYS A 444 2.24 6.26 2.27
C CYS A 444 1.53 7.00 1.12
N MET A 445 0.86 8.13 1.40
CA MET A 445 0.20 8.93 0.36
C MET A 445 1.14 9.93 -0.29
N GLY A 446 2.21 10.31 0.40
CA GLY A 446 3.26 11.17 -0.10
C GLY A 446 4.21 10.48 -1.07
N GLY A 447 5.10 11.24 -1.67
CA GLY A 447 6.12 10.73 -2.56
C GLY A 447 6.60 11.72 -3.60
N LEU A 448 7.24 11.19 -4.62
CA LEU A 448 7.76 11.95 -5.74
C LEU A 448 6.64 12.69 -6.48
N VAL A 449 6.88 13.96 -6.77
CA VAL A 449 6.00 14.73 -7.67
C VAL A 449 6.33 14.33 -9.10
N THR A 450 5.30 13.94 -9.85
CA THR A 450 5.44 13.58 -11.27
C THR A 450 4.46 14.37 -12.13
N ASP A 451 4.76 14.51 -13.42
CA ASP A 451 3.78 14.92 -14.39
C ASP A 451 2.79 13.78 -14.76
N MET A 452 1.93 14.02 -15.74
CA MET A 452 0.91 13.05 -16.19
C MET A 452 1.49 11.78 -16.83
N ASP A 453 2.74 11.82 -17.31
CA ASP A 453 3.44 10.70 -17.93
C ASP A 453 4.42 10.01 -16.98
N GLY A 454 4.44 10.45 -15.71
CA GLY A 454 5.28 9.87 -14.66
C GLY A 454 6.70 10.43 -14.61
N ARG A 455 7.05 11.50 -15.35
CA ARG A 455 8.37 12.14 -15.24
C ARG A 455 8.51 12.80 -13.88
N VAL A 456 9.61 12.52 -13.18
CA VAL A 456 9.87 13.05 -11.83
C VAL A 456 10.30 14.51 -11.91
N MET A 457 9.65 15.38 -11.14
CA MET A 457 9.95 16.81 -11.09
C MET A 457 11.15 17.09 -10.18
N GLY A 458 12.02 18.01 -10.60
CA GLY A 458 13.13 18.50 -9.80
C GLY A 458 12.72 19.64 -8.87
N VAL A 459 13.38 19.73 -7.69
CA VAL A 459 13.14 20.82 -6.70
C VAL A 459 13.69 22.18 -7.14
N LYS A 460 14.63 22.22 -8.10
CA LYS A 460 15.38 23.43 -8.43
C LYS A 460 14.65 24.36 -9.40
N ASP A 461 13.95 23.80 -10.36
CA ASP A 461 13.42 24.56 -11.52
C ASP A 461 12.02 24.12 -11.96
N ASP A 462 11.36 23.30 -11.16
CA ASP A 462 10.03 22.74 -11.43
C ASP A 462 9.92 22.03 -12.80
N LYS A 463 11.05 21.52 -13.30
CA LYS A 463 11.13 20.77 -14.56
C LYS A 463 11.34 19.29 -14.31
N PRO A 464 10.92 18.43 -15.24
CA PRO A 464 11.25 17.01 -15.17
C PRO A 464 12.77 16.77 -15.15
N ILE A 465 13.24 15.88 -14.28
CA ILE A 465 14.61 15.36 -14.31
C ILE A 465 14.70 14.41 -15.49
N PRO A 466 15.52 14.70 -16.53
CA PRO A 466 15.59 13.87 -17.72
C PRO A 466 16.00 12.42 -17.39
N GLY A 467 15.33 11.45 -18.00
CA GLY A 467 15.60 10.02 -17.79
C GLY A 467 15.10 9.47 -16.45
N LEU A 468 14.30 10.20 -15.66
CA LEU A 468 13.78 9.74 -14.38
C LEU A 468 12.26 9.75 -14.36
N TYR A 469 11.66 8.58 -14.09
CA TYR A 469 10.22 8.35 -14.02
C TYR A 469 9.84 7.71 -12.68
N ALA A 470 8.58 7.84 -12.27
CA ALA A 470 8.07 7.16 -11.09
C ALA A 470 6.58 6.81 -11.22
N ALA A 471 6.14 5.74 -10.52
CA ALA A 471 4.74 5.35 -10.46
C ALA A 471 4.42 4.54 -9.19
N GLY A 472 3.13 4.49 -8.83
CA GLY A 472 2.61 3.77 -7.67
C GLY A 472 2.93 4.44 -6.36
N GLU A 473 3.01 3.69 -5.25
CA GLU A 473 3.15 4.21 -3.88
C GLU A 473 4.45 5.02 -3.63
N SER A 474 5.37 5.09 -4.57
CA SER A 474 6.54 5.98 -4.54
C SER A 474 6.20 7.42 -4.97
N THR A 475 4.97 7.69 -5.44
CA THR A 475 4.53 9.01 -5.94
C THR A 475 3.50 9.66 -5.03
N GLY A 476 3.56 10.99 -4.92
CA GLY A 476 2.62 11.81 -4.15
C GLY A 476 1.53 12.47 -5.00
N ARG A 477 0.62 13.21 -4.32
CA ARG A 477 -0.46 14.04 -4.89
C ARG A 477 -1.63 13.29 -5.55
N ILE A 478 -1.58 11.95 -5.66
CA ILE A 478 -2.69 11.18 -6.24
C ILE A 478 -3.80 10.97 -5.20
N HIS A 479 -3.44 10.59 -3.98
CA HIS A 479 -4.40 10.20 -2.95
C HIS A 479 -4.75 11.32 -1.97
N GLY A 480 -4.01 12.43 -1.96
CA GLY A 480 -4.21 13.50 -0.98
C GLY A 480 -4.00 13.02 0.46
N ALA A 481 -4.84 13.52 1.37
CA ALA A 481 -4.71 13.23 2.80
C ALA A 481 -5.04 11.78 3.19
N VAL A 482 -5.98 11.14 2.49
CA VAL A 482 -6.44 9.77 2.78
C VAL A 482 -6.70 9.03 1.48
N ARG A 483 -6.01 7.93 1.29
CA ARG A 483 -6.26 7.06 0.15
C ARG A 483 -7.60 6.35 0.29
N LEU A 484 -8.50 6.55 -0.67
CA LEU A 484 -9.75 5.83 -0.78
C LEU A 484 -9.49 4.32 -0.93
N GLY A 485 -10.24 3.47 -0.23
CA GLY A 485 -10.05 2.03 -0.24
C GLY A 485 -10.05 1.46 -1.66
N SER A 486 -9.34 0.35 -1.90
CA SER A 486 -9.23 -0.36 -3.20
C SER A 486 -8.66 0.43 -4.40
N VAL A 487 -8.37 1.75 -4.28
CA VAL A 487 -7.86 2.59 -5.38
C VAL A 487 -6.35 2.40 -5.62
N ALA A 488 -5.56 1.93 -4.63
CA ALA A 488 -4.11 1.79 -4.80
C ALA A 488 -3.69 0.84 -5.93
N ILE A 489 -4.41 -0.27 -6.13
CA ILE A 489 -4.09 -1.20 -7.23
C ILE A 489 -4.34 -0.50 -8.57
N LEU A 490 -5.47 0.19 -8.70
CA LEU A 490 -5.81 0.97 -9.90
C LEU A 490 -4.72 2.02 -10.19
N ASP A 491 -4.31 2.80 -9.19
CA ASP A 491 -3.23 3.78 -9.29
C ASP A 491 -1.92 3.15 -9.81
N CYS A 492 -1.45 2.11 -9.12
CA CYS A 492 -0.22 1.42 -9.50
C CYS A 492 -0.23 0.94 -10.95
N LEU A 493 -1.32 0.33 -11.41
CA LEU A 493 -1.43 -0.22 -12.75
C LEU A 493 -1.55 0.90 -13.81
N VAL A 494 -2.38 1.90 -13.57
CA VAL A 494 -2.61 3.00 -14.54
C VAL A 494 -1.35 3.82 -14.73
N PHE A 495 -0.76 4.33 -13.63
CA PHE A 495 0.43 5.18 -13.74
C PHE A 495 1.70 4.37 -14.03
N GLY A 496 1.78 3.10 -13.59
CA GLY A 496 2.87 2.20 -13.98
C GLY A 496 2.92 2.01 -15.50
N ARG A 497 1.80 1.70 -16.14
CA ARG A 497 1.69 1.54 -17.59
C ARG A 497 2.06 2.83 -18.34
N ARG A 498 1.58 3.98 -17.86
CA ARG A 498 1.89 5.29 -18.47
C ARG A 498 3.39 5.60 -18.38
N ALA A 499 3.96 5.47 -17.17
CA ALA A 499 5.38 5.73 -16.96
C ALA A 499 6.27 4.80 -17.80
N GLY A 500 5.94 3.52 -17.89
CA GLY A 500 6.68 2.56 -18.72
C GLY A 500 6.65 2.90 -20.20
N LYS A 501 5.48 3.24 -20.73
CA LYS A 501 5.33 3.65 -22.13
C LYS A 501 6.10 4.95 -22.42
N ALA A 502 6.01 5.95 -21.53
CA ALA A 502 6.72 7.21 -21.67
C ALA A 502 8.24 7.04 -21.55
N ALA A 503 8.71 6.24 -20.61
CA ALA A 503 10.13 5.92 -20.43
C ALA A 503 10.75 5.24 -21.66
N ALA A 504 10.01 4.37 -22.34
CA ALA A 504 10.46 3.75 -23.59
C ALA A 504 10.54 4.73 -24.77
N ALA A 505 9.73 5.80 -24.75
CA ALA A 505 9.73 6.86 -25.77
C ALA A 505 10.76 7.96 -25.48
N GLU A 506 11.41 7.96 -24.31
CA GLU A 506 12.43 8.93 -23.90
C GLU A 506 13.61 8.92 -24.91
N LYS A 507 14.12 10.14 -25.25
CA LYS A 507 15.18 10.32 -26.26
C LYS A 507 16.56 10.34 -25.65
#